data_2de8f35ca6d60f8539c9b57654e10696
#
_entry.id   2de8f35ca6d60f8539c9b57654e10696
#
_cell.length_a   1.000
_cell.length_b   1.000
_cell.length_c   1.000
_cell.angle_alpha   90.00
_cell.angle_beta   90.00
_cell.angle_gamma   90.00
#
_symmetry.space_group_name_H-M   'P 1'
#
loop_
_entity.id
_entity.type
_entity.pdbx_description
1 polymer ?
#
loop_
_entity_poly.entity_id
_entity_poly.type
_entity_poly.pdbx_seq_one_letter_code
_entity_poly.pdbx_strand_id
1 'polypeptide(L)'
;MRMNSQVSRKNYLFTRLLPSLNGKSAYFSIAAVKHALSAVEFELADDTLREYMSEAMSSGIVSNAGRGWYSRHTKPLSLDPKPVAKIIRAVKKAFPLLDFCCWSTVQFNPFALHLIAKPTIFLYAESDALETVAGFLKKEGWDAWSNPGKSIAERFVHPGDRTVVLRPAIVKQPEAKEHVAPIEKALVDLVIEAQKLKLLDTPEVQRIIDTALGAGLLQLAVLLAYADEKREKFDSQEVTH
;
A
#
# COMPACT_ATOMS: atom_id res chain seq x y z
N MET A 1 30.54 -11.10 -37.64
CA MET A 1 30.92 -11.99 -36.53
C MET A 1 29.66 -12.19 -35.65
N ARG A 2 28.89 -13.26 -35.88
CA ARG A 2 27.67 -13.53 -35.12
C ARG A 2 28.06 -14.06 -33.75
N MET A 3 28.02 -13.22 -32.73
CA MET A 3 28.19 -13.62 -31.33
C MET A 3 27.09 -14.61 -30.93
N ASN A 4 27.47 -15.62 -30.12
CA ASN A 4 26.64 -16.71 -29.64
C ASN A 4 25.40 -16.14 -28.92
N SER A 5 24.22 -16.17 -29.60
CA SER A 5 23.17 -15.16 -29.44
C SER A 5 22.42 -15.16 -28.10
N GLN A 6 22.32 -16.28 -27.35
CA GLN A 6 21.56 -16.35 -26.12
C GLN A 6 22.34 -15.91 -24.89
N VAL A 7 23.60 -16.31 -24.74
CA VAL A 7 24.46 -15.90 -23.61
C VAL A 7 24.73 -14.39 -23.67
N SER A 8 24.82 -13.83 -24.86
CA SER A 8 25.00 -12.40 -25.08
C SER A 8 23.77 -11.58 -24.67
N ARG A 9 22.54 -12.04 -25.00
CA ARG A 9 21.27 -11.35 -24.71
C ARG A 9 20.98 -11.35 -23.23
N LYS A 10 21.12 -12.47 -22.53
CA LYS A 10 20.97 -12.58 -21.08
C LYS A 10 21.98 -11.72 -20.35
N ASN A 11 23.24 -11.79 -20.74
CA ASN A 11 24.30 -10.98 -20.14
C ASN A 11 24.01 -9.49 -20.30
N TYR A 12 23.59 -9.04 -21.50
CA TYR A 12 23.16 -7.65 -21.71
C TYR A 12 22.01 -7.25 -20.82
N LEU A 13 20.97 -8.08 -20.72
CA LEU A 13 19.83 -7.85 -19.85
C LEU A 13 20.28 -7.62 -18.39
N PHE A 14 21.10 -8.52 -17.85
CA PHE A 14 21.50 -8.51 -16.43
C PHE A 14 22.51 -7.43 -16.09
N THR A 15 23.49 -7.18 -16.98
CA THR A 15 24.62 -6.30 -16.67
C THR A 15 24.45 -4.86 -17.15
N ARG A 16 23.50 -4.61 -18.06
CA ARG A 16 23.30 -3.30 -18.68
C ARG A 16 21.88 -2.80 -18.54
N LEU A 17 20.90 -3.58 -19.05
CA LEU A 17 19.54 -3.10 -19.17
C LEU A 17 18.85 -2.97 -17.80
N LEU A 18 18.81 -4.03 -16.99
CA LEU A 18 18.16 -3.98 -15.66
C LEU A 18 18.81 -2.95 -14.74
N PRO A 19 20.14 -2.84 -14.63
CA PRO A 19 20.77 -1.76 -13.89
C PRO A 19 20.41 -0.36 -14.38
N SER A 20 20.30 -0.17 -15.71
CA SER A 20 19.89 1.11 -16.30
C SER A 20 18.45 1.47 -15.96
N LEU A 21 17.51 0.51 -15.99
CA LEU A 21 16.12 0.72 -15.58
C LEU A 21 16.02 1.04 -14.08
N ASN A 22 16.74 0.31 -13.23
CA ASN A 22 16.84 0.56 -11.80
C ASN A 22 17.41 1.95 -11.46
N GLY A 23 18.29 2.48 -12.30
CA GLY A 23 18.84 3.82 -12.13
C GLY A 23 17.86 4.94 -12.48
N LYS A 24 16.87 4.66 -13.33
CA LYS A 24 15.90 5.64 -13.82
C LYS A 24 14.63 5.69 -12.98
N SER A 25 14.20 4.57 -12.42
CA SER A 25 12.96 4.47 -11.66
C SER A 25 13.08 3.42 -10.55
N ALA A 26 12.37 3.64 -9.44
CA ALA A 26 12.27 2.67 -8.35
C ALA A 26 11.51 1.39 -8.79
N TYR A 27 10.61 1.52 -9.75
CA TYR A 27 9.81 0.42 -10.32
C TYR A 27 9.87 0.43 -11.84
N PHE A 28 9.79 -0.74 -12.45
CA PHE A 28 9.58 -0.90 -13.88
C PHE A 28 8.74 -2.14 -14.18
N SER A 29 8.00 -2.09 -15.28
CA SER A 29 7.15 -3.21 -15.70
C SER A 29 7.88 -4.14 -16.66
N ILE A 30 7.36 -5.36 -16.84
CA ILE A 30 7.83 -6.29 -17.89
C ILE A 30 7.69 -5.66 -19.28
N ALA A 31 6.67 -4.83 -19.49
CA ALA A 31 6.49 -4.10 -20.74
C ALA A 31 7.63 -3.08 -21.00
N ALA A 32 8.09 -2.39 -19.94
CA ALA A 32 9.24 -1.49 -20.04
C ALA A 32 10.53 -2.25 -20.42
N VAL A 33 10.72 -3.45 -19.87
CA VAL A 33 11.86 -4.32 -20.25
C VAL A 33 11.77 -4.72 -21.72
N LYS A 34 10.59 -5.15 -22.19
CA LYS A 34 10.35 -5.49 -23.60
C LYS A 34 10.66 -4.31 -24.53
N HIS A 35 10.09 -3.15 -24.22
CA HIS A 35 10.31 -1.93 -24.99
C HIS A 35 11.80 -1.55 -25.06
N ALA A 36 12.51 -1.65 -23.94
CA ALA A 36 13.93 -1.33 -23.88
C ALA A 36 14.81 -2.37 -24.64
N LEU A 37 14.41 -3.64 -24.69
CA LEU A 37 15.06 -4.68 -25.51
C LEU A 37 14.82 -4.41 -26.99
N SER A 38 13.58 -4.08 -27.39
CA SER A 38 13.26 -3.75 -28.78
C SER A 38 14.03 -2.53 -29.28
N ALA A 39 14.28 -1.53 -28.44
CA ALA A 39 15.06 -0.34 -28.77
C ALA A 39 16.55 -0.64 -29.13
N VAL A 40 17.07 -1.82 -28.74
CA VAL A 40 18.42 -2.30 -29.07
C VAL A 40 18.38 -3.51 -30.01
N GLU A 41 17.26 -3.70 -30.71
CA GLU A 41 17.03 -4.78 -31.66
C GLU A 41 17.19 -6.20 -31.06
N PHE A 42 16.95 -6.33 -29.75
CA PHE A 42 16.92 -7.61 -29.06
C PHE A 42 15.50 -8.08 -28.84
N GLU A 43 15.05 -9.01 -29.65
CA GLU A 43 13.77 -9.69 -29.43
C GLU A 43 13.99 -10.96 -28.62
N LEU A 44 13.16 -11.11 -27.56
CA LEU A 44 13.06 -12.31 -26.76
C LEU A 44 11.60 -12.80 -26.77
N ALA A 45 11.44 -14.11 -26.89
CA ALA A 45 10.13 -14.72 -26.67
C ALA A 45 9.66 -14.45 -25.21
N ASP A 46 8.35 -14.31 -25.02
CA ASP A 46 7.76 -13.97 -23.72
C ASP A 46 8.18 -14.96 -22.61
N ASP A 47 8.21 -16.24 -22.92
CA ASP A 47 8.59 -17.26 -21.95
C ASP A 47 10.08 -17.18 -21.58
N THR A 48 10.96 -16.94 -22.56
CA THR A 48 12.38 -16.71 -22.30
C THR A 48 12.62 -15.46 -21.45
N LEU A 49 11.87 -14.39 -21.70
CA LEU A 49 11.97 -13.18 -20.90
C LEU A 49 11.49 -13.43 -19.47
N ARG A 50 10.38 -14.16 -19.27
CA ARG A 50 9.91 -14.54 -17.93
C ARG A 50 10.92 -15.39 -17.18
N GLU A 51 11.55 -16.36 -17.85
CA GLU A 51 12.61 -17.18 -17.27
C GLU A 51 13.80 -16.32 -16.82
N TYR A 52 14.28 -15.42 -17.68
CA TYR A 52 15.38 -14.52 -17.33
C TYR A 52 15.02 -13.56 -16.19
N MET A 53 13.80 -13.05 -16.15
CA MET A 53 13.34 -12.21 -15.03
C MET A 53 13.23 -13.00 -13.72
N SER A 54 12.79 -14.27 -13.77
CA SER A 54 12.80 -15.16 -12.61
C SER A 54 14.21 -15.40 -12.08
N GLU A 55 15.18 -15.60 -12.97
CA GLU A 55 16.58 -15.75 -12.60
C GLU A 55 17.18 -14.44 -12.05
N ALA A 56 16.83 -13.29 -12.65
CA ALA A 56 17.25 -11.98 -12.14
C ALA A 56 16.71 -11.73 -10.70
N MET A 57 15.49 -12.18 -10.40
CA MET A 57 14.95 -12.14 -9.04
C MET A 57 15.72 -13.08 -8.10
N SER A 58 15.96 -14.32 -8.52
CA SER A 58 16.71 -15.30 -7.71
C SER A 58 18.15 -14.86 -7.42
N SER A 59 18.75 -14.11 -8.35
CA SER A 59 20.11 -13.54 -8.24
C SER A 59 20.14 -12.21 -7.49
N GLY A 60 18.98 -11.68 -7.04
CA GLY A 60 18.90 -10.41 -6.31
C GLY A 60 19.17 -9.16 -7.15
N ILE A 61 19.16 -9.26 -8.50
CA ILE A 61 19.34 -8.13 -9.42
C ILE A 61 18.11 -7.22 -9.39
N VAL A 62 16.94 -7.85 -9.27
CA VAL A 62 15.64 -7.17 -9.14
C VAL A 62 14.76 -7.92 -8.12
N SER A 63 13.74 -7.27 -7.60
CA SER A 63 12.74 -7.86 -6.71
C SER A 63 11.36 -7.79 -7.32
N ASN A 64 10.49 -8.72 -6.91
CA ASN A 64 9.11 -8.73 -7.31
C ASN A 64 8.33 -7.61 -6.59
N ALA A 65 7.71 -6.72 -7.36
CA ALA A 65 6.84 -5.64 -6.86
C ALA A 65 5.35 -5.91 -7.20
N GLY A 66 4.99 -7.19 -7.33
CA GLY A 66 3.69 -7.66 -7.74
C GLY A 66 3.63 -8.04 -9.21
N ARG A 67 2.49 -8.58 -9.66
CA ARG A 67 2.32 -9.17 -10.99
C ARG A 67 2.76 -8.22 -12.12
N GLY A 68 3.84 -8.58 -12.80
CA GLY A 68 4.38 -7.83 -13.95
C GLY A 68 5.17 -6.58 -13.60
N TRP A 69 5.41 -6.31 -12.30
CA TRP A 69 6.22 -5.21 -11.81
C TRP A 69 7.46 -5.68 -11.05
N TYR A 70 8.53 -4.94 -11.18
CA TYR A 70 9.83 -5.20 -10.56
C TYR A 70 10.35 -3.95 -9.86
N SER A 71 11.14 -4.15 -8.82
CA SER A 71 11.82 -3.11 -8.05
C SER A 71 13.29 -3.47 -7.87
N ARG A 72 14.11 -2.46 -7.60
CA ARG A 72 15.53 -2.64 -7.23
C ARG A 72 15.74 -3.08 -5.78
N HIS A 73 14.72 -2.99 -4.93
CA HIS A 73 14.83 -3.27 -3.50
C HIS A 73 14.25 -4.65 -3.15
N THR A 74 14.94 -5.37 -2.27
CA THR A 74 14.69 -6.78 -2.00
C THR A 74 13.71 -7.04 -0.85
N LYS A 75 13.38 -6.05 -0.04
CA LYS A 75 12.49 -6.24 1.11
C LYS A 75 11.26 -5.35 0.98
N PRO A 76 10.05 -5.93 0.96
CA PRO A 76 8.84 -5.12 1.05
C PRO A 76 8.80 -4.37 2.39
N LEU A 77 8.30 -3.14 2.33
CA LEU A 77 8.11 -2.31 3.51
C LEU A 77 6.91 -2.82 4.30
N SER A 78 7.04 -2.84 5.61
CA SER A 78 5.93 -3.11 6.54
C SER A 78 5.78 -1.95 7.51
N LEU A 79 4.54 -1.64 7.86
CA LEU A 79 4.25 -0.62 8.86
C LEU A 79 4.67 -1.09 10.26
N ASP A 80 5.22 -0.19 11.08
CA ASP A 80 5.52 -0.48 12.48
C ASP A 80 4.23 -0.83 13.24
N PRO A 81 4.09 -2.02 13.83
CA PRO A 81 2.87 -2.41 14.54
C PRO A 81 2.65 -1.66 15.87
N LYS A 82 3.66 -1.01 16.44
CA LYS A 82 3.60 -0.39 17.76
C LYS A 82 2.44 0.59 17.93
N PRO A 83 2.18 1.53 16.98
CA PRO A 83 1.09 2.51 17.13
C PRO A 83 -0.29 1.89 17.26
N VAL A 84 -0.51 0.71 16.67
CA VAL A 84 -1.81 0.02 16.66
C VAL A 84 -1.87 -1.19 17.60
N ALA A 85 -0.76 -1.57 18.22
CA ALA A 85 -0.67 -2.79 19.03
C ALA A 85 -1.65 -2.84 20.20
N LYS A 86 -1.95 -1.70 20.84
CA LYS A 86 -2.86 -1.63 21.98
C LYS A 86 -4.30 -1.91 21.57
N ILE A 87 -4.75 -1.29 20.48
CA ILE A 87 -6.11 -1.47 19.99
C ILE A 87 -6.29 -2.88 19.41
N ILE A 88 -5.32 -3.40 18.67
CA ILE A 88 -5.36 -4.78 18.14
C ILE A 88 -5.53 -5.79 19.28
N ARG A 89 -4.76 -5.67 20.35
CA ARG A 89 -4.89 -6.56 21.52
C ARG A 89 -6.25 -6.47 22.18
N ALA A 90 -6.79 -5.26 22.34
CA ALA A 90 -8.09 -5.04 22.96
C ALA A 90 -9.22 -5.66 22.13
N VAL A 91 -9.26 -5.38 20.82
CA VAL A 91 -10.29 -5.89 19.90
C VAL A 91 -10.18 -7.41 19.75
N LYS A 92 -8.98 -7.95 19.54
CA LYS A 92 -8.77 -9.41 19.43
C LYS A 92 -9.19 -10.16 20.68
N LYS A 93 -8.98 -9.60 21.85
CA LYS A 93 -9.43 -10.21 23.11
C LYS A 93 -10.94 -10.22 23.24
N ALA A 94 -11.61 -9.13 22.87
CA ALA A 94 -13.07 -9.00 22.97
C ALA A 94 -13.82 -9.71 21.84
N PHE A 95 -13.22 -9.78 20.64
CA PHE A 95 -13.82 -10.31 19.43
C PHE A 95 -12.85 -11.28 18.73
N PRO A 96 -12.58 -12.46 19.29
CA PRO A 96 -11.53 -13.37 18.81
C PRO A 96 -11.76 -13.94 17.40
N LEU A 97 -13.01 -13.92 16.93
CA LEU A 97 -13.39 -14.41 15.59
C LEU A 97 -13.57 -13.28 14.56
N LEU A 98 -13.42 -12.01 14.98
CA LEU A 98 -13.57 -10.89 14.07
C LEU A 98 -12.36 -10.78 13.15
N ASP A 99 -12.61 -10.78 11.85
CA ASP A 99 -11.58 -10.37 10.88
C ASP A 99 -11.54 -8.84 10.80
N PHE A 100 -10.38 -8.28 11.09
CA PHE A 100 -10.16 -6.83 11.06
C PHE A 100 -8.70 -6.50 10.79
N CYS A 101 -8.46 -5.28 10.33
CA CYS A 101 -7.11 -4.73 10.26
C CYS A 101 -7.08 -3.28 10.71
N CYS A 102 -5.90 -2.85 11.18
CA CYS A 102 -5.67 -1.49 11.66
C CYS A 102 -4.44 -0.87 11.00
N TRP A 103 -4.47 0.44 10.85
CA TRP A 103 -3.31 1.28 10.63
C TRP A 103 -3.49 2.62 11.35
N SER A 104 -2.41 3.39 11.50
CA SER A 104 -2.43 4.72 12.14
C SER A 104 -1.65 5.72 11.30
N THR A 105 -2.11 6.96 11.29
CA THR A 105 -1.45 8.05 10.56
C THR A 105 0.02 8.24 10.97
N VAL A 106 0.38 8.03 12.22
CA VAL A 106 1.77 8.16 12.71
C VAL A 106 2.74 7.12 12.11
N GLN A 107 2.23 6.02 11.54
CA GLN A 107 3.08 5.06 10.84
C GLN A 107 3.67 5.64 9.55
N PHE A 108 3.16 6.76 9.07
CA PHE A 108 3.67 7.47 7.91
C PHE A 108 4.71 8.57 8.25
N ASN A 109 5.02 8.80 9.53
CA ASN A 109 6.04 9.76 9.95
C ASN A 109 7.40 9.58 9.24
N PRO A 110 7.89 8.34 8.94
CA PRO A 110 9.13 8.16 8.19
C PRO A 110 9.10 8.71 6.75
N PHE A 111 7.92 8.98 6.20
CA PHE A 111 7.71 9.48 4.83
C PHE A 111 7.23 10.94 4.79
N ALA A 112 6.86 11.50 5.95
CA ALA A 112 6.35 12.85 6.10
C ALA A 112 7.48 13.85 6.31
N LEU A 113 7.26 15.11 5.92
CA LEU A 113 8.20 16.20 6.21
C LEU A 113 8.10 16.62 7.68
N HIS A 114 6.88 16.65 8.20
CA HIS A 114 6.59 17.01 9.58
C HIS A 114 5.96 15.83 10.31
N LEU A 115 6.29 15.69 11.60
CA LEU A 115 5.66 14.67 12.43
C LEU A 115 4.14 14.92 12.50
N ILE A 116 3.37 13.86 12.31
CA ILE A 116 1.92 13.89 12.46
C ILE A 116 1.61 13.99 13.95
N ALA A 117 1.28 15.21 14.38
CA ALA A 117 1.11 15.54 15.80
C ALA A 117 -0.21 15.04 16.39
N LYS A 118 -1.21 14.79 15.53
CA LYS A 118 -2.56 14.35 15.95
C LYS A 118 -2.85 13.00 15.29
N PRO A 119 -2.46 11.89 15.93
CA PRO A 119 -2.65 10.57 15.36
C PRO A 119 -4.13 10.21 15.26
N THR A 120 -4.45 9.40 14.26
CA THR A 120 -5.75 8.75 14.13
C THR A 120 -5.53 7.30 13.77
N ILE A 121 -6.22 6.40 14.44
CA ILE A 121 -6.21 4.98 14.12
C ILE A 121 -7.42 4.68 13.24
N PHE A 122 -7.21 3.92 12.18
CA PHE A 122 -8.27 3.38 11.34
C PHE A 122 -8.38 1.88 11.58
N LEU A 123 -9.61 1.42 11.82
CA LEU A 123 -9.94 0.01 11.97
C LEU A 123 -10.95 -0.38 10.90
N TYR A 124 -10.63 -1.41 10.14
CA TYR A 124 -11.46 -1.95 9.07
C TYR A 124 -11.99 -3.33 9.47
N ALA A 125 -13.31 -3.50 9.45
CA ALA A 125 -13.99 -4.76 9.74
C ALA A 125 -15.29 -4.87 8.91
N GLU A 126 -16.01 -5.97 9.03
CA GLU A 126 -17.33 -6.13 8.42
C GLU A 126 -18.30 -5.04 8.89
N SER A 127 -19.18 -4.59 8.00
CA SER A 127 -20.06 -3.43 8.23
C SER A 127 -20.97 -3.59 9.45
N ASP A 128 -21.49 -4.77 9.70
CA ASP A 128 -22.38 -5.09 10.81
C ASP A 128 -21.67 -5.17 12.17
N ALA A 129 -20.36 -5.38 12.19
CA ALA A 129 -19.56 -5.40 13.40
C ALA A 129 -19.17 -3.98 13.89
N LEU A 130 -19.19 -2.97 13.02
CA LEU A 130 -18.60 -1.65 13.31
C LEU A 130 -19.18 -0.97 14.55
N GLU A 131 -20.51 -0.94 14.70
CA GLU A 131 -21.17 -0.31 15.84
C GLU A 131 -20.85 -1.03 17.17
N THR A 132 -20.83 -2.36 17.13
CA THR A 132 -20.51 -3.17 18.30
C THR A 132 -19.07 -2.95 18.75
N VAL A 133 -18.12 -2.94 17.80
CA VAL A 133 -16.70 -2.69 18.07
C VAL A 133 -16.49 -1.25 18.57
N ALA A 134 -17.14 -0.27 17.93
CA ALA A 134 -17.06 1.13 18.38
C ALA A 134 -17.60 1.31 19.79
N GLY A 135 -18.74 0.69 20.11
CA GLY A 135 -19.32 0.70 21.45
C GLY A 135 -18.39 0.08 22.51
N PHE A 136 -17.73 -1.03 22.19
CA PHE A 136 -16.71 -1.63 23.05
C PHE A 136 -15.52 -0.68 23.24
N LEU A 137 -14.96 -0.13 22.17
CA LEU A 137 -13.82 0.77 22.25
C LEU A 137 -14.11 2.03 23.06
N LYS A 138 -15.34 2.59 22.97
CA LYS A 138 -15.77 3.72 23.81
C LYS A 138 -15.73 3.37 25.29
N LYS A 139 -16.20 2.17 25.67
CA LYS A 139 -16.14 1.68 27.06
C LYS A 139 -14.71 1.51 27.57
N GLU A 140 -13.78 1.15 26.67
CA GLU A 140 -12.34 1.07 26.94
C GLU A 140 -11.64 2.45 26.93
N GLY A 141 -12.40 3.55 26.78
CA GLY A 141 -11.94 4.93 26.83
C GLY A 141 -11.29 5.42 25.53
N TRP A 142 -11.61 4.81 24.38
CA TRP A 142 -11.25 5.34 23.06
C TRP A 142 -12.31 6.31 22.55
N ASP A 143 -11.90 7.32 21.79
CA ASP A 143 -12.79 8.16 21.01
C ASP A 143 -13.08 7.45 19.67
N ALA A 144 -14.04 6.52 19.68
CA ALA A 144 -14.31 5.62 18.58
C ALA A 144 -15.54 6.06 17.77
N TRP A 145 -15.39 6.11 16.45
CA TRP A 145 -16.39 6.58 15.49
C TRP A 145 -16.69 5.50 14.44
N SER A 146 -17.93 5.01 14.44
CA SER A 146 -18.38 4.00 13.49
C SER A 146 -18.79 4.67 12.19
N ASN A 147 -17.99 4.44 11.16
CA ASN A 147 -18.19 4.88 9.76
C ASN A 147 -18.75 6.30 9.62
N PRO A 148 -18.15 7.32 10.25
CA PRO A 148 -18.70 8.67 10.20
C PRO A 148 -18.68 9.20 8.76
N GLY A 149 -19.83 9.71 8.29
CA GLY A 149 -19.93 10.45 7.04
C GLY A 149 -19.14 11.76 7.10
N LYS A 150 -18.86 12.37 5.94
CA LYS A 150 -18.00 13.55 5.81
C LYS A 150 -18.42 14.70 6.75
N SER A 151 -19.70 15.06 6.79
CA SER A 151 -20.21 16.15 7.64
C SER A 151 -20.06 15.88 9.14
N ILE A 152 -20.25 14.64 9.57
CA ILE A 152 -20.05 14.23 10.96
C ILE A 152 -18.56 14.22 11.30
N ALA A 153 -17.76 13.68 10.39
CA ALA A 153 -16.32 13.59 10.54
C ALA A 153 -15.67 14.98 10.69
N GLU A 154 -15.99 15.91 9.81
CA GLU A 154 -15.46 17.29 9.85
C GLU A 154 -15.87 18.05 11.12
N ARG A 155 -17.04 17.77 11.68
CA ARG A 155 -17.61 18.53 12.78
C ARG A 155 -17.26 17.97 14.15
N PHE A 156 -17.13 16.65 14.29
CA PHE A 156 -17.06 15.99 15.58
C PHE A 156 -15.83 15.09 15.78
N VAL A 157 -15.23 14.59 14.71
CA VAL A 157 -14.03 13.75 14.83
C VAL A 157 -12.80 14.65 14.97
N HIS A 158 -12.20 14.63 16.15
CA HIS A 158 -10.98 15.38 16.41
C HIS A 158 -9.79 14.43 16.52
N PRO A 159 -8.83 14.50 15.56
CA PRO A 159 -7.62 13.67 15.61
C PRO A 159 -6.88 13.79 16.93
N GLY A 160 -6.48 12.66 17.51
CA GLY A 160 -5.76 12.57 18.78
C GLY A 160 -5.34 11.15 19.11
N ASP A 161 -4.53 10.98 20.15
CA ASP A 161 -3.90 9.71 20.54
C ASP A 161 -4.88 8.55 20.79
N ARG A 162 -6.12 8.84 21.05
CA ARG A 162 -7.17 7.86 21.32
C ARG A 162 -8.28 7.84 20.29
N THR A 163 -8.15 8.60 19.20
CA THR A 163 -9.17 8.67 18.15
C THR A 163 -9.08 7.46 17.24
N VAL A 164 -10.20 6.77 17.10
CA VAL A 164 -10.34 5.57 16.24
C VAL A 164 -11.51 5.76 15.30
N VAL A 165 -11.26 5.68 14.01
CA VAL A 165 -12.29 5.70 12.97
C VAL A 165 -12.45 4.28 12.43
N LEU A 166 -13.65 3.71 12.58
CA LEU A 166 -13.98 2.41 12.03
C LEU A 166 -14.56 2.57 10.63
N ARG A 167 -14.14 1.72 9.72
CA ARG A 167 -14.57 1.72 8.31
C ARG A 167 -14.95 0.31 7.86
N PRO A 168 -15.91 0.17 6.96
CA PRO A 168 -16.23 -1.13 6.38
C PRO A 168 -15.05 -1.66 5.57
N ALA A 169 -14.69 -2.91 5.82
CA ALA A 169 -13.76 -3.66 4.99
C ALA A 169 -14.38 -3.91 3.61
N ILE A 170 -13.55 -3.99 2.58
CA ILE A 170 -13.98 -4.39 1.24
C ILE A 170 -13.47 -5.80 0.93
N VAL A 171 -14.22 -6.54 0.10
CA VAL A 171 -13.95 -7.96 -0.17
C VAL A 171 -12.55 -8.19 -0.74
N LYS A 172 -12.09 -7.32 -1.63
CA LYS A 172 -10.78 -7.42 -2.29
C LYS A 172 -9.74 -6.50 -1.67
N GLN A 173 -9.73 -6.37 -0.35
CA GLN A 173 -8.65 -5.64 0.32
C GLN A 173 -7.39 -6.49 0.45
N PRO A 174 -6.19 -5.86 0.44
CA PRO A 174 -4.94 -6.55 0.72
C PRO A 174 -4.95 -7.21 2.09
N GLU A 175 -4.41 -8.43 2.16
CA GLU A 175 -4.36 -9.22 3.38
C GLU A 175 -3.50 -8.55 4.46
N ALA A 176 -4.05 -8.46 5.66
CA ALA A 176 -3.36 -7.92 6.82
C ALA A 176 -2.48 -8.99 7.50
N LYS A 177 -1.33 -8.58 8.00
CA LYS A 177 -0.48 -9.44 8.81
C LYS A 177 -0.67 -9.10 10.29
N GLU A 178 -1.12 -10.07 11.09
CA GLU A 178 -1.37 -9.88 12.53
C GLU A 178 -2.27 -8.67 12.82
N HIS A 179 -3.30 -8.47 12.01
CA HIS A 179 -4.23 -7.35 12.05
C HIS A 179 -3.60 -5.97 11.75
N VAL A 180 -2.34 -5.89 11.33
CA VAL A 180 -1.73 -4.66 10.82
C VAL A 180 -1.96 -4.58 9.32
N ALA A 181 -2.54 -3.49 8.85
CA ALA A 181 -2.77 -3.29 7.43
C ALA A 181 -1.42 -3.21 6.67
N PRO A 182 -1.31 -3.79 5.47
CA PRO A 182 -0.14 -3.57 4.63
C PRO A 182 -0.06 -2.11 4.20
N ILE A 183 1.15 -1.63 3.96
CA ILE A 183 1.40 -0.23 3.64
C ILE A 183 0.67 0.21 2.37
N GLU A 184 0.51 -0.68 1.39
CA GLU A 184 -0.20 -0.44 0.15
C GLU A 184 -1.67 -0.06 0.40
N LYS A 185 -2.34 -0.81 1.29
CA LYS A 185 -3.70 -0.50 1.73
C LYS A 185 -3.74 0.83 2.48
N ALA A 186 -2.86 1.00 3.45
CA ALA A 186 -2.86 2.17 4.31
C ALA A 186 -2.55 3.47 3.54
N LEU A 187 -1.71 3.43 2.49
CA LEU A 187 -1.45 4.58 1.61
C LEU A 187 -2.69 5.00 0.80
N VAL A 188 -3.39 4.05 0.20
CA VAL A 188 -4.64 4.34 -0.54
C VAL A 188 -5.70 4.90 0.40
N ASP A 189 -5.88 4.26 1.56
CA ASP A 189 -6.84 4.70 2.56
C ASP A 189 -6.46 6.09 3.13
N LEU A 190 -5.17 6.39 3.31
CA LEU A 190 -4.69 7.72 3.75
C LEU A 190 -5.13 8.83 2.80
N VAL A 191 -5.04 8.62 1.48
CA VAL A 191 -5.51 9.60 0.48
C VAL A 191 -6.98 9.94 0.67
N ILE A 192 -7.80 8.90 0.85
CA ILE A 192 -9.25 9.04 1.00
C ILE A 192 -9.61 9.69 2.34
N GLU A 193 -9.02 9.22 3.43
CA GLU A 193 -9.35 9.66 4.77
C GLU A 193 -8.77 11.05 5.09
N ALA A 194 -7.61 11.40 4.53
CA ALA A 194 -7.05 12.75 4.69
C ALA A 194 -7.99 13.82 4.15
N GLN A 195 -8.66 13.55 3.01
CA GLN A 195 -9.65 14.47 2.44
C GLN A 195 -10.94 14.53 3.27
N LYS A 196 -11.41 13.37 3.78
CA LYS A 196 -12.66 13.28 4.56
C LYS A 196 -12.56 13.89 5.95
N LEU A 197 -11.41 13.74 6.60
CA LEU A 197 -11.19 14.10 8.01
C LEU A 197 -10.29 15.33 8.17
N LYS A 198 -9.79 15.90 7.09
CA LYS A 198 -8.81 17.02 7.11
C LYS A 198 -7.60 16.73 8.00
N LEU A 199 -7.10 15.49 7.92
CA LEU A 199 -5.99 15.01 8.75
C LEU A 199 -4.66 15.64 8.38
N LEU A 200 -4.42 15.77 7.08
CA LEU A 200 -3.22 16.29 6.45
C LEU A 200 -3.64 17.14 5.24
N ASP A 201 -2.81 18.10 4.89
CA ASP A 201 -3.00 18.84 3.65
C ASP A 201 -2.61 17.98 2.42
N THR A 202 -3.14 18.35 1.27
CA THR A 202 -2.88 17.60 0.02
C THR A 202 -1.40 17.56 -0.35
N PRO A 203 -0.60 18.62 -0.21
CA PRO A 203 0.84 18.55 -0.48
C PRO A 203 1.59 17.57 0.42
N GLU A 204 1.21 17.44 1.69
CA GLU A 204 1.86 16.49 2.60
C GLU A 204 1.48 15.04 2.27
N VAL A 205 0.21 14.79 1.94
CA VAL A 205 -0.23 13.47 1.46
C VAL A 205 0.53 13.06 0.20
N GLN A 206 0.66 13.98 -0.77
CA GLN A 206 1.42 13.73 -1.99
C GLN A 206 2.88 13.42 -1.70
N ARG A 207 3.52 14.16 -0.80
CA ARG A 207 4.90 13.91 -0.36
C ARG A 207 5.09 12.53 0.24
N ILE A 208 4.18 12.11 1.13
CA ILE A 208 4.20 10.77 1.73
C ILE A 208 4.16 9.70 0.64
N ILE A 209 3.26 9.86 -0.34
CA ILE A 209 3.13 8.92 -1.47
C ILE A 209 4.43 8.89 -2.29
N ASP A 210 4.93 10.06 -2.70
CA ASP A 210 6.13 10.17 -3.54
C ASP A 210 7.36 9.57 -2.84
N THR A 211 7.49 9.81 -1.53
CA THR A 211 8.59 9.25 -0.72
C THR A 211 8.48 7.73 -0.61
N ALA A 212 7.28 7.21 -0.33
CA ALA A 212 7.06 5.78 -0.22
C ALA A 212 7.26 5.04 -1.57
N LEU A 213 6.76 5.63 -2.68
CA LEU A 213 6.99 5.11 -4.03
C LEU A 213 8.47 5.19 -4.42
N GLY A 214 9.11 6.34 -4.17
CA GLY A 214 10.54 6.54 -4.47
C GLY A 214 11.46 5.60 -3.71
N ALA A 215 11.05 5.13 -2.54
CA ALA A 215 11.78 4.11 -1.78
C ALA A 215 11.83 2.74 -2.49
N GLY A 216 10.88 2.46 -3.41
CA GLY A 216 10.88 1.20 -4.20
C GLY A 216 10.56 -0.06 -3.40
N LEU A 217 9.93 0.08 -2.22
CA LEU A 217 9.70 -1.01 -1.26
C LEU A 217 8.26 -1.51 -1.20
N LEU A 218 7.37 -0.97 -2.06
CA LEU A 218 5.96 -1.33 -2.11
C LEU A 218 5.71 -2.49 -3.09
N GLN A 219 4.66 -3.26 -2.82
CA GLN A 219 4.07 -4.19 -3.78
C GLN A 219 3.15 -3.39 -4.73
N LEU A 220 3.74 -2.78 -5.77
CA LEU A 220 3.04 -1.80 -6.62
C LEU A 220 1.76 -2.35 -7.26
N ALA A 221 1.75 -3.62 -7.68
CA ALA A 221 0.55 -4.23 -8.24
C ALA A 221 -0.58 -4.36 -7.20
N VAL A 222 -0.24 -4.61 -5.93
CA VAL A 222 -1.23 -4.67 -4.83
C VAL A 222 -1.80 -3.28 -4.57
N LEU A 223 -0.95 -2.26 -4.54
CA LEU A 223 -1.36 -0.87 -4.35
C LEU A 223 -2.31 -0.42 -5.46
N LEU A 224 -1.94 -0.65 -6.73
CA LEU A 224 -2.75 -0.25 -7.88
C LEU A 224 -4.10 -0.98 -7.91
N ALA A 225 -4.11 -2.30 -7.69
CA ALA A 225 -5.34 -3.08 -7.67
C ALA A 225 -6.30 -2.62 -6.56
N TYR A 226 -5.77 -2.29 -5.38
CA TYR A 226 -6.58 -1.78 -4.28
C TYR A 226 -7.08 -0.35 -4.54
N ALA A 227 -6.27 0.50 -5.15
CA ALA A 227 -6.68 1.85 -5.54
C ALA A 227 -7.83 1.82 -6.57
N ASP A 228 -7.76 0.93 -7.57
CA ASP A 228 -8.83 0.74 -8.55
C ASP A 228 -10.12 0.25 -7.89
N GLU A 229 -10.07 -0.76 -7.02
CA GLU A 229 -11.24 -1.27 -6.28
C GLU A 229 -11.87 -0.18 -5.40
N LYS A 230 -11.06 0.67 -4.78
CA LYS A 230 -11.55 1.81 -3.97
C LYS A 230 -12.19 2.89 -4.82
N ARG A 231 -11.65 3.21 -5.99
CA ARG A 231 -12.22 4.19 -6.93
C ARG A 231 -13.58 3.74 -7.45
N GLU A 232 -13.71 2.49 -7.88
CA GLU A 232 -14.97 1.93 -8.36
C GLU A 232 -16.09 2.02 -7.31
N LYS A 233 -15.77 1.77 -6.03
CA LYS A 233 -16.75 1.92 -4.94
C LYS A 233 -17.08 3.38 -4.62
N PHE A 234 -16.15 4.28 -4.78
CA PHE A 234 -16.37 5.71 -4.55
C PHE A 234 -17.32 6.28 -5.60
N ASP A 235 -17.05 5.98 -6.88
CA ASP A 235 -17.89 6.41 -8.01
C ASP A 235 -19.31 5.83 -7.91
N SER A 236 -19.48 4.57 -7.47
CA SER A 236 -20.80 3.96 -7.29
C SER A 236 -21.64 4.56 -6.15
N GLN A 237 -21.00 5.14 -5.14
CA GLN A 237 -21.69 5.81 -4.03
C GLN A 237 -22.12 7.25 -4.36
N GLU A 238 -21.36 7.95 -5.22
CA GLU A 238 -21.75 9.30 -5.68
C GLU A 238 -22.93 9.27 -6.67
N VAL A 239 -23.14 8.20 -7.41
CA VAL A 239 -24.26 8.03 -8.34
C VAL A 239 -25.58 7.68 -7.63
N THR A 240 -25.56 7.30 -6.35
CA THR A 240 -26.74 6.85 -5.58
C THR A 240 -27.31 7.95 -4.66
N HIS A 241 -26.79 9.16 -4.72
CA HIS A 241 -27.25 10.37 -4.01
C HIS A 241 -27.54 11.50 -5.00
#